data_0d29f616dde4608b09e4af4740bc1adc
#
_entry.id   0d29f616dde4608b09e4af4740bc1adc
#
_cell.length_a   1.000
_cell.length_b   1.000
_cell.length_c   1.000
_cell.angle_alpha   90.00
_cell.angle_beta   90.00
_cell.angle_gamma   90.00
#
_symmetry.space_group_name_H-M   'P 1'
#
loop_
_entity.id
_entity.type
_entity.pdbx_description
1 polymer ?
#
loop_
_entity_poly.entity_id
_entity_poly.type
_entity_poly.pdbx_seq_one_letter_code
_entity_poly.pdbx_strand_id
1 'polypeptide(L)'
;MSTIDHDAQRDFATDVADMVADHAPRRFAVVLEYGEQVDARIVAWGLELDDGADMATVDGKNQYAMASPESALKYVSARPNTTPHLVWVDGEAEE
;
A
#
# COMPACT_ATOMS: atom_id res chain seq x y z
N MET A 1 39.21 15.06 11.28
CA MET A 1 37.86 15.16 10.75
C MET A 1 37.07 16.20 11.52
N SER A 2 36.40 17.01 10.85
CA SER A 2 35.77 18.11 11.52
C SER A 2 34.35 17.80 11.90
N THR A 3 33.89 18.53 12.90
CA THR A 3 32.51 18.47 13.33
C THR A 3 31.56 18.88 12.22
N ILE A 4 32.02 19.76 11.36
CA ILE A 4 31.21 20.25 10.27
C ILE A 4 30.80 19.10 9.35
N ASP A 5 31.71 18.21 9.04
CA ASP A 5 31.38 17.08 8.20
C ASP A 5 30.34 16.20 8.84
N HIS A 6 30.47 16.02 10.14
CA HIS A 6 29.54 15.18 10.87
C HIS A 6 28.13 15.79 10.86
N ASP A 7 28.06 17.09 11.09
CA ASP A 7 26.77 17.77 11.07
C ASP A 7 26.15 17.77 9.68
N ALA A 8 26.99 17.95 8.65
CA ALA A 8 26.49 17.92 7.27
C ALA A 8 25.89 16.54 6.93
N GLN A 9 26.50 15.48 7.43
CA GLN A 9 25.98 14.14 7.19
C GLN A 9 24.64 13.94 7.86
N ARG A 10 24.47 14.48 9.06
CA ARG A 10 23.18 14.36 9.73
C ARG A 10 22.10 15.15 9.02
N ASP A 11 22.43 16.35 8.57
CA ASP A 11 21.46 17.15 7.85
C ASP A 11 21.06 16.47 6.54
N PHE A 12 22.03 15.91 5.84
CA PHE A 12 21.74 15.20 4.62
C PHE A 12 20.84 14.00 4.86
N ALA A 13 21.11 13.23 5.90
CA ALA A 13 20.29 12.06 6.23
C ALA A 13 18.86 12.47 6.56
N THR A 14 18.71 13.58 7.29
CA THR A 14 17.38 14.08 7.61
C THR A 14 16.64 14.51 6.35
N ASP A 15 17.34 15.22 5.46
CA ASP A 15 16.72 15.68 4.23
C ASP A 15 16.29 14.50 3.36
N VAL A 16 17.11 13.47 3.29
CA VAL A 16 16.75 12.29 2.52
C VAL A 16 15.55 11.59 3.14
N ALA A 17 15.53 11.47 4.46
CA ALA A 17 14.41 10.84 5.13
C ALA A 17 13.12 11.59 4.87
N ASP A 18 13.18 12.92 4.91
CA ASP A 18 12.00 13.73 4.64
C ASP A 18 11.53 13.57 3.20
N MET A 19 12.47 13.54 2.27
CA MET A 19 12.13 13.34 0.88
C MET A 19 11.45 12.00 0.67
N VAL A 20 11.97 10.96 1.28
CA VAL A 20 11.38 9.63 1.15
C VAL A 20 9.97 9.63 1.73
N ALA A 21 9.79 10.24 2.89
CA ALA A 21 8.46 10.29 3.51
C ALA A 21 7.49 11.04 2.64
N ASP A 22 7.94 12.15 2.04
CA ASP A 22 7.06 12.97 1.23
C ASP A 22 6.65 12.28 -0.06
N HIS A 23 7.47 11.37 -0.55
CA HIS A 23 7.20 10.70 -1.82
C HIS A 23 6.75 9.25 -1.64
N ALA A 24 6.57 8.82 -0.40
CA ALA A 24 6.19 7.44 -0.16
C ALA A 24 4.82 7.15 -0.74
N PRO A 25 4.67 6.03 -1.43
CA PRO A 25 3.35 5.66 -1.95
C PRO A 25 2.39 5.36 -0.81
N ARG A 26 1.13 5.60 -1.06
CA ARG A 26 0.11 5.16 -0.12
C ARG A 26 -0.04 3.66 -0.22
N ARG A 27 -0.30 3.03 0.91
CA ARG A 27 -0.45 1.59 0.99
C ARG A 27 -1.92 1.22 1.11
N PHE A 28 -2.27 0.12 0.48
CA PHE A 28 -3.64 -0.36 0.60
C PHE A 28 -3.63 -1.88 0.80
N ALA A 29 -4.75 -2.37 1.23
CA ALA A 29 -4.97 -3.81 1.33
C ALA A 29 -6.25 -4.14 0.59
N VAL A 30 -6.30 -5.34 0.02
CA VAL A 30 -7.55 -5.88 -0.47
C VAL A 30 -8.04 -6.89 0.55
N VAL A 31 -9.25 -6.69 1.00
CA VAL A 31 -9.86 -7.48 2.05
C VAL A 31 -11.08 -8.16 1.48
N LEU A 32 -11.21 -9.46 1.72
CA LEU A 32 -12.44 -10.17 1.39
C LEU A 32 -13.30 -10.22 2.63
N GLU A 33 -14.50 -9.71 2.49
CA GLU A 33 -15.52 -9.81 3.52
C GLU A 33 -16.34 -11.06 3.27
N TYR A 34 -16.58 -11.83 4.31
CA TYR A 34 -17.39 -13.04 4.22
C TYR A 34 -18.72 -12.79 4.90
N GLY A 35 -19.80 -13.08 4.18
CA GLY A 35 -21.12 -12.77 4.67
C GLY A 35 -21.31 -11.27 4.75
N GLU A 36 -22.18 -10.82 5.63
CA GLU A 36 -22.35 -9.41 5.88
C GLU A 36 -21.74 -9.08 7.21
N GLN A 37 -20.50 -8.61 7.18
CA GLN A 37 -19.80 -8.22 8.39
C GLN A 37 -19.60 -9.38 9.37
N VAL A 38 -19.51 -10.59 8.83
CA VAL A 38 -19.29 -11.77 9.67
C VAL A 38 -17.80 -11.98 9.88
N ASP A 39 -17.00 -11.84 8.83
CA ASP A 39 -15.58 -12.09 8.92
C ASP A 39 -14.90 -11.39 7.77
N ALA A 40 -13.60 -11.20 7.89
CA ALA A 40 -12.82 -10.54 6.85
C ALA A 40 -11.40 -11.08 6.88
N ARG A 41 -10.77 -11.10 5.70
CA ARG A 41 -9.39 -11.54 5.65
C ARG A 41 -8.66 -10.72 4.60
N ILE A 42 -7.41 -10.38 4.90
CA ILE A 42 -6.55 -9.68 3.96
C ILE A 42 -6.03 -10.69 2.95
N VAL A 43 -6.20 -10.37 1.66
CA VAL A 43 -5.74 -11.26 0.60
C VAL A 43 -4.63 -10.66 -0.25
N ALA A 44 -4.42 -9.35 -0.16
CA ALA A 44 -3.34 -8.70 -0.93
C ALA A 44 -2.96 -7.38 -0.29
N TRP A 45 -1.72 -6.97 -0.55
CA TRP A 45 -1.19 -5.67 -0.14
C TRP A 45 -0.73 -4.93 -1.38
N GLY A 46 -0.90 -3.63 -1.38
CA GLY A 46 -0.51 -2.86 -2.54
C GLY A 46 0.00 -1.47 -2.23
N LEU A 47 0.54 -0.85 -3.29
CA LEU A 47 1.05 0.51 -3.24
C LEU A 47 0.45 1.30 -4.39
N GLU A 48 0.04 2.51 -4.10
CA GLU A 48 -0.38 3.45 -5.14
C GLU A 48 0.84 4.20 -5.63
N LEU A 49 1.12 4.09 -6.92
CA LEU A 49 2.27 4.75 -7.54
C LEU A 49 1.76 5.90 -8.41
N ASP A 50 2.69 6.72 -8.90
CA ASP A 50 2.29 7.87 -9.71
C ASP A 50 1.51 7.46 -10.95
N ASP A 51 1.90 6.37 -11.57
CA ASP A 51 1.29 5.95 -12.83
C ASP A 51 0.44 4.71 -12.70
N GLY A 52 0.07 4.33 -11.49
CA GLY A 52 -0.72 3.12 -11.34
C GLY A 52 -0.61 2.56 -9.96
N ALA A 53 -0.61 1.24 -9.86
CA ALA A 53 -0.50 0.57 -8.57
C ALA A 53 0.12 -0.79 -8.76
N ASP A 54 0.79 -1.26 -7.72
CA ASP A 54 1.31 -2.62 -7.67
C ASP A 54 0.68 -3.33 -6.50
N MET A 55 0.48 -4.62 -6.64
CA MET A 55 -0.15 -5.42 -5.60
C MET A 55 0.47 -6.82 -5.58
N ALA A 56 0.64 -7.36 -4.38
CA ALA A 56 1.09 -8.72 -4.21
C ALA A 56 0.10 -9.45 -3.32
N THR A 57 -0.23 -10.69 -3.70
CA THR A 57 -1.12 -11.50 -2.87
C THR A 57 -0.38 -12.00 -1.64
N VAL A 58 -1.12 -12.20 -0.56
CA VAL A 58 -0.50 -12.58 0.71
C VAL A 58 0.12 -13.97 0.66
N ASP A 59 -0.33 -14.82 -0.26
CA ASP A 59 0.28 -16.13 -0.41
C ASP A 59 1.59 -16.08 -1.20
N GLY A 60 1.93 -14.90 -1.72
CA GLY A 60 3.19 -14.71 -2.44
C GLY A 60 3.21 -15.25 -3.86
N LYS A 61 2.09 -15.68 -4.36
CA LYS A 61 2.07 -16.35 -5.66
C LYS A 61 1.85 -15.41 -6.83
N ASN A 62 1.24 -14.26 -6.60
CA ASN A 62 0.89 -13.37 -7.70
C ASN A 62 1.26 -11.94 -7.38
N GLN A 63 1.71 -11.24 -8.41
CA GLN A 63 1.95 -9.82 -8.35
C GLN A 63 1.27 -9.20 -9.55
N TYR A 64 0.71 -8.01 -9.35
CA TYR A 64 -0.03 -7.33 -10.41
C TYR A 64 0.40 -5.89 -10.50
N ALA A 65 0.61 -5.44 -11.74
CA ALA A 65 0.76 -4.01 -12.01
C ALA A 65 -0.53 -3.54 -12.64
N MET A 66 -1.09 -2.46 -12.11
CA MET A 66 -2.44 -2.04 -12.47
C MET A 66 -2.47 -0.57 -12.79
N ALA A 67 -3.51 -0.15 -13.49
CA ALA A 67 -3.68 1.25 -13.84
C ALA A 67 -4.03 2.11 -12.62
N SER A 68 -4.70 1.53 -11.65
CA SER A 68 -5.12 2.26 -10.46
C SER A 68 -5.34 1.27 -9.32
N PRO A 69 -5.32 1.75 -8.07
CA PRO A 69 -5.60 0.85 -6.93
C PRO A 69 -6.96 0.20 -7.01
N GLU A 70 -7.95 0.91 -7.52
CA GLU A 70 -9.30 0.35 -7.63
C GLU A 70 -9.35 -0.85 -8.55
N SER A 71 -8.42 -0.93 -9.50
CA SER A 71 -8.35 -2.10 -10.37
C SER A 71 -8.01 -3.37 -9.63
N ALA A 72 -7.47 -3.24 -8.41
CA ALA A 72 -7.09 -4.41 -7.62
C ALA A 72 -8.27 -5.33 -7.40
N LEU A 73 -9.46 -4.77 -7.27
CA LEU A 73 -10.63 -5.58 -6.99
C LEU A 73 -10.98 -6.54 -8.12
N LYS A 74 -10.51 -6.23 -9.33
CA LYS A 74 -10.76 -7.08 -10.48
C LYS A 74 -9.92 -8.36 -10.46
N TYR A 75 -8.82 -8.33 -9.74
CA TYR A 75 -7.88 -9.45 -9.73
C TYR A 75 -8.12 -10.41 -8.58
N VAL A 76 -9.01 -10.05 -7.66
CA VAL A 76 -9.31 -10.90 -6.53
C VAL A 76 -10.54 -11.72 -6.89
N SER A 77 -10.38 -13.04 -6.88
CA SER A 77 -11.47 -13.92 -7.24
C SER A 77 -12.59 -13.81 -6.23
N ALA A 78 -13.74 -13.43 -6.71
CA ALA A 78 -14.92 -13.42 -5.88
C ALA A 78 -15.43 -14.84 -5.70
N ARG A 79 -15.79 -15.17 -4.48
CA ARG A 79 -16.41 -16.45 -4.19
C ARG A 79 -17.81 -16.19 -3.69
N PRO A 80 -18.66 -17.18 -3.72
CA PRO A 80 -20.00 -16.98 -3.19
C PRO A 80 -19.93 -16.42 -1.78
N ASN A 81 -20.75 -15.44 -1.51
CA ASN A 81 -20.87 -14.85 -0.17
C ASN A 81 -19.63 -14.09 0.26
N THR A 82 -18.84 -13.58 -0.70
CA THR A 82 -17.70 -12.73 -0.39
C THR A 82 -17.78 -11.43 -1.17
N THR A 83 -17.22 -10.37 -0.59
CA THR A 83 -17.17 -9.05 -1.21
C THR A 83 -15.77 -8.49 -1.04
N PRO A 84 -15.10 -8.11 -2.12
CA PRO A 84 -13.78 -7.50 -1.99
C PRO A 84 -13.89 -6.02 -1.67
N HIS A 85 -13.00 -5.56 -0.82
CA HIS A 85 -12.91 -4.15 -0.44
C HIS A 85 -11.49 -3.66 -0.56
N LEU A 86 -11.33 -2.42 -0.99
CA LEU A 86 -10.05 -1.73 -0.96
C LEU A 86 -9.99 -0.91 0.32
N VAL A 87 -8.96 -1.14 1.12
CA VAL A 87 -8.81 -0.47 2.40
C VAL A 87 -7.46 0.22 2.43
N TRP A 88 -7.47 1.52 2.68
CA TRP A 88 -6.24 2.31 2.75
C TRP A 88 -5.63 2.18 4.14
N VAL A 89 -4.32 1.90 4.16
CA VAL A 89 -3.61 1.73 5.43
C VAL A 89 -3.37 3.06 6.10
N ASP A 90 -3.13 4.10 5.30
CA ASP A 90 -2.58 5.35 5.79
C ASP A 90 -3.63 6.41 6.03
N GLY A 91 -4.79 6.00 6.45
CA GLY A 91 -5.76 6.96 6.92
C GLY A 91 -6.58 7.61 5.85
N GLU A 92 -6.70 6.99 4.71
CA GLU A 92 -7.51 7.54 3.65
C GLU A 92 -8.95 7.76 4.09
N ALA A 93 -9.39 6.98 5.04
CA ALA A 93 -10.78 7.01 5.44
C ALA A 93 -11.20 8.33 6.05
N GLU A 94 -10.26 9.11 6.51
CA GLU A 94 -10.64 10.37 7.12
C GLU A 94 -11.13 11.37 6.11
N GLU A 95 -10.99 11.08 4.88
CA GLU A 95 -11.49 11.99 3.87
C GLU A 95 -12.96 12.25 4.03
#